data_f6209f5bc6ebe996fc484c965c3ac429
#
_entry.id   f6209f5bc6ebe996fc484c965c3ac429
#
_cell.length_a   1.000
_cell.length_b   1.000
_cell.length_c   1.000
_cell.angle_alpha   90.00
_cell.angle_beta   90.00
_cell.angle_gamma   90.00
#
_symmetry.space_group_name_H-M   'P 1'
#
loop_
_entity.id
_entity.type
_entity.pdbx_description
1 polymer ?
#
loop_
_entity_poly.entity_id
_entity_poly.type
_entity_poly.pdbx_seq_one_letter_code
_entity_poly.pdbx_strand_id
1 'polypeptide(L)'
;MKFVRFLAAATAFFTANPSFADVASDMASSANTLLASLDKKQTSLATFKFNGKERTYWHFIPAEMLNGGSRKGLQIQQMTKQQRQLTHALLKTVLSESGHRKMKNIMFLEDILFVLEGKNRRFVRDSEAYHILIFGKPGNKGEWGWRFEGHHLSFNYTILNGKIIGVPSFWGSNPAVCDFGPDRKLIALEVEEFAARKLRNSLNTEQTNKAVIADKAPRDILTSALPKATALEKTGIAYGDLNKDQQTQMTQLIEEYINRHRAVVAKEDWAKIKKGGLDKIRFSWAGSTKPFEPHYYRVQGPTFLLEYANTQNGANHIHATWRDFNGDFGRDLLREHVKKAH
;
A
#
# COMPACT_ATOMS: atom_id res chain seq x y z
N MET A 1 4.84 22.43 -64.62
CA MET A 1 4.33 22.19 -63.25
C MET A 1 5.24 21.16 -62.60
N LYS A 2 6.09 21.57 -61.65
CA LYS A 2 6.99 20.68 -60.88
C LYS A 2 6.30 20.32 -59.58
N PHE A 3 6.00 19.05 -59.38
CA PHE A 3 5.48 18.51 -58.09
C PHE A 3 6.64 18.37 -57.10
N VAL A 4 6.62 19.14 -56.03
CA VAL A 4 7.50 18.93 -54.89
C VAL A 4 6.81 17.92 -53.93
N ARG A 5 7.44 16.76 -53.78
CA ARG A 5 7.00 15.75 -52.80
C ARG A 5 7.62 16.11 -51.42
N PHE A 6 6.80 16.49 -50.46
CA PHE A 6 7.21 16.57 -49.05
C PHE A 6 7.27 15.18 -48.47
N LEU A 7 8.45 14.72 -48.11
CA LEU A 7 8.62 13.52 -47.26
C LEU A 7 8.44 13.95 -45.80
N ALA A 8 7.35 13.58 -45.18
CA ALA A 8 7.17 13.73 -43.74
C ALA A 8 7.90 12.58 -43.02
N ALA A 9 9.02 12.88 -42.38
CA ALA A 9 9.71 11.97 -41.50
C ALA A 9 8.92 11.87 -40.17
N ALA A 10 8.22 10.77 -39.97
CA ALA A 10 7.60 10.46 -38.68
C ALA A 10 8.69 10.02 -37.70
N THR A 11 9.08 10.89 -36.77
CA THR A 11 9.94 10.56 -35.66
C THR A 11 9.10 9.81 -34.62
N ALA A 12 9.22 8.49 -34.60
CA ALA A 12 8.64 7.66 -33.55
C ALA A 12 9.44 7.90 -32.26
N PHE A 13 8.85 8.62 -31.32
CA PHE A 13 9.37 8.68 -29.97
C PHE A 13 9.09 7.33 -29.29
N PHE A 14 10.08 6.44 -29.26
CA PHE A 14 10.09 5.30 -28.39
C PHE A 14 10.32 5.82 -26.95
N THR A 15 9.26 6.02 -26.21
CA THR A 15 9.38 6.16 -24.75
C THR A 15 9.69 4.77 -24.20
N ALA A 16 10.98 4.51 -23.91
CA ALA A 16 11.40 3.31 -23.23
C ALA A 16 10.65 3.23 -21.88
N ASN A 17 9.99 2.12 -21.58
CA ASN A 17 9.45 1.90 -20.26
C ASN A 17 10.59 1.92 -19.24
N PRO A 18 10.48 2.69 -18.13
CA PRO A 18 11.56 2.80 -17.15
C PRO A 18 11.89 1.40 -16.60
N SER A 19 13.18 1.13 -16.43
CA SER A 19 13.66 -0.08 -15.77
C SER A 19 13.48 0.02 -14.25
N PHE A 20 13.63 -1.09 -13.56
CA PHE A 20 13.58 -1.13 -12.10
C PHE A 20 14.72 -0.31 -11.47
N ALA A 21 15.91 -0.34 -12.07
CA ALA A 21 17.05 0.46 -11.65
C ALA A 21 16.80 1.97 -11.79
N ASP A 22 16.06 2.39 -12.83
CA ASP A 22 15.69 3.79 -13.03
C ASP A 22 14.76 4.27 -11.92
N VAL A 23 13.78 3.46 -11.51
CA VAL A 23 12.88 3.81 -10.41
C VAL A 23 13.62 3.93 -9.08
N ALA A 24 14.59 3.07 -8.79
CA ALA A 24 15.41 3.16 -7.58
C ALA A 24 16.31 4.40 -7.60
N SER A 25 16.85 4.74 -8.77
CA SER A 25 17.66 5.95 -8.97
C SER A 25 16.83 7.22 -8.82
N ASP A 26 15.65 7.27 -9.44
CA ASP A 26 14.69 8.38 -9.29
C ASP A 26 14.28 8.57 -7.83
N MET A 27 14.03 7.47 -7.13
CA MET A 27 13.68 7.47 -5.72
C MET A 27 14.82 8.03 -4.86
N ALA A 28 16.07 7.60 -5.09
CA ALA A 28 17.23 8.10 -4.38
C ALA A 28 17.49 9.60 -4.64
N SER A 29 17.37 10.02 -5.90
CA SER A 29 17.48 11.43 -6.31
C SER A 29 16.41 12.29 -5.65
N SER A 30 15.16 11.85 -5.68
CA SER A 30 14.03 12.56 -5.08
C SER A 30 14.17 12.67 -3.55
N ALA A 31 14.60 11.60 -2.88
CA ALA A 31 14.86 11.61 -1.45
C ALA A 31 16.00 12.57 -1.06
N ASN A 32 17.10 12.58 -1.83
CA ASN A 32 18.21 13.51 -1.61
C ASN A 32 17.80 14.97 -1.87
N THR A 33 16.98 15.24 -2.89
CA THR A 33 16.45 16.59 -3.15
C THR A 33 15.56 17.07 -1.99
N LEU A 34 14.70 16.19 -1.46
CA LEU A 34 13.92 16.50 -0.26
C LEU A 34 14.85 16.81 0.91
N LEU A 35 15.81 15.93 1.24
CA LEU A 35 16.73 16.11 2.35
C LEU A 35 17.55 17.42 2.23
N ALA A 36 18.01 17.77 1.03
CA ALA A 36 18.75 19.00 0.79
C ALA A 36 17.92 20.28 1.01
N SER A 37 16.59 20.19 0.95
CA SER A 37 15.68 21.31 1.20
C SER A 37 15.33 21.51 2.67
N LEU A 38 15.69 20.56 3.54
CA LEU A 38 15.34 20.58 4.98
C LEU A 38 16.36 21.38 5.78
N ASP A 39 15.87 22.12 6.77
CA ASP A 39 16.74 22.70 7.80
C ASP A 39 17.29 21.61 8.76
N LYS A 40 18.20 22.02 9.68
CA LYS A 40 18.82 21.10 10.64
C LYS A 40 17.79 20.38 11.54
N LYS A 41 16.77 21.09 12.00
CA LYS A 41 15.71 20.53 12.85
C LYS A 41 14.86 19.53 12.09
N GLN A 42 14.42 19.92 10.89
CA GLN A 42 13.64 19.05 10.00
C GLN A 42 14.43 17.80 9.59
N THR A 43 15.72 17.95 9.26
CA THR A 43 16.61 16.82 8.93
C THR A 43 16.72 15.84 10.09
N SER A 44 16.88 16.33 11.34
CA SER A 44 16.95 15.46 12.52
C SER A 44 15.66 14.70 12.79
N LEU A 45 14.50 15.28 12.43
CA LEU A 45 13.20 14.61 12.52
C LEU A 45 13.00 13.57 11.41
N ALA A 46 13.51 13.84 10.20
CA ALA A 46 13.30 13.00 9.03
C ALA A 46 14.25 11.80 8.93
N THR A 47 15.45 11.85 9.54
CA THR A 47 16.52 10.87 9.29
C THR A 47 16.76 9.92 10.44
N PHE A 48 16.94 8.63 10.12
CA PHE A 48 17.11 7.54 11.07
C PHE A 48 18.22 6.59 10.61
N LYS A 49 18.82 5.86 11.54
CA LYS A 49 19.72 4.75 11.22
C LYS A 49 18.94 3.63 10.52
N PHE A 50 19.49 3.07 9.43
CA PHE A 50 18.85 1.98 8.68
C PHE A 50 18.56 0.77 9.59
N ASN A 51 19.52 0.37 10.41
CA ASN A 51 19.38 -0.76 11.34
C ASN A 51 18.75 -0.37 12.69
N GLY A 52 18.13 0.83 12.78
CA GLY A 52 17.45 1.28 13.98
C GLY A 52 16.11 0.58 14.19
N LYS A 53 15.69 0.45 15.46
CA LYS A 53 14.40 -0.16 15.85
C LYS A 53 13.20 0.52 15.18
N GLU A 54 13.31 1.85 14.93
CA GLU A 54 12.25 2.62 14.28
C GLU A 54 11.88 2.10 12.89
N ARG A 55 12.82 1.52 12.14
CA ARG A 55 12.56 1.05 10.78
C ARG A 55 11.45 -0.01 10.69
N THR A 56 11.29 -0.84 11.70
CA THR A 56 10.27 -1.89 11.75
C THR A 56 9.11 -1.57 12.71
N TYR A 57 9.16 -0.43 13.40
CA TYR A 57 8.09 0.06 14.26
C TYR A 57 7.14 0.93 13.44
N TRP A 58 6.16 0.33 12.83
CA TRP A 58 5.21 0.97 11.94
C TRP A 58 3.78 0.85 12.47
N HIS A 59 2.93 1.83 12.19
CA HIS A 59 1.55 1.83 12.62
C HIS A 59 0.64 2.61 11.66
N PHE A 60 -0.66 2.33 11.74
CA PHE A 60 -1.71 2.96 10.94
C PHE A 60 -2.84 3.59 11.78
N ILE A 61 -2.75 3.48 13.10
CA ILE A 61 -3.74 4.03 14.06
C ILE A 61 -3.44 5.52 14.33
N PRO A 62 -4.39 6.29 14.90
CA PRO A 62 -4.13 7.67 15.34
C PRO A 62 -2.88 7.77 16.24
N ALA A 63 -2.14 8.87 16.12
CA ALA A 63 -0.87 9.04 16.84
C ALA A 63 -1.05 8.98 18.36
N GLU A 64 -2.15 9.49 18.88
CA GLU A 64 -2.51 9.53 20.30
C GLU A 64 -2.74 8.13 20.90
N MET A 65 -2.95 7.12 20.06
CA MET A 65 -3.07 5.72 20.47
C MET A 65 -1.74 4.98 20.52
N LEU A 66 -0.66 5.60 20.04
CA LEU A 66 0.69 5.02 20.09
C LEU A 66 1.32 5.19 21.47
N ASN A 67 2.27 4.31 21.79
CA ASN A 67 3.08 4.47 22.99
C ASN A 67 3.83 5.80 22.97
N GLY A 68 3.58 6.68 23.95
CA GLY A 68 4.10 8.04 23.99
C GLY A 68 3.25 9.07 23.23
N GLY A 69 2.07 8.69 22.71
CA GLY A 69 1.08 9.61 22.14
C GLY A 69 1.52 10.35 20.90
N SER A 70 2.59 9.91 20.23
CA SER A 70 3.13 10.59 19.06
C SER A 70 3.80 9.65 18.08
N ARG A 71 3.83 10.04 16.80
CA ARG A 71 4.52 9.37 15.70
C ARG A 71 5.85 10.05 15.43
N LYS A 72 6.89 9.29 15.14
CA LYS A 72 8.18 9.85 14.71
C LYS A 72 8.16 10.22 13.23
N GLY A 73 9.19 10.95 12.80
CA GLY A 73 9.35 11.44 11.45
C GLY A 73 9.05 12.93 11.32
N LEU A 74 9.40 13.51 10.18
CA LEU A 74 9.06 14.88 9.83
C LEU A 74 7.64 14.92 9.29
N GLN A 75 6.76 15.66 9.98
CA GLN A 75 5.36 15.79 9.60
C GLN A 75 5.20 16.77 8.42
N ILE A 76 4.34 16.45 7.46
CA ILE A 76 4.07 17.32 6.28
C ILE A 76 3.61 18.71 6.72
N GLN A 77 2.82 18.82 7.77
CA GLN A 77 2.36 20.08 8.36
C GLN A 77 3.52 21.00 8.74
N GLN A 78 4.69 20.46 9.11
CA GLN A 78 5.89 21.20 9.49
C GLN A 78 6.76 21.62 8.29
N MET A 79 6.32 21.33 7.07
CA MET A 79 7.06 21.59 5.84
C MET A 79 6.59 22.86 5.14
N THR A 80 7.48 23.51 4.43
CA THR A 80 7.13 24.56 3.45
C THR A 80 6.34 23.95 2.30
N LYS A 81 5.64 24.78 1.53
CA LYS A 81 4.93 24.33 0.32
C LYS A 81 5.86 23.58 -0.66
N GLN A 82 7.09 24.05 -0.84
CA GLN A 82 8.08 23.39 -1.70
C GLN A 82 8.48 22.01 -1.15
N GLN A 83 8.75 21.90 0.15
CA GLN A 83 9.10 20.61 0.78
C GLN A 83 7.96 19.59 0.70
N ARG A 84 6.70 20.02 0.83
CA ARG A 84 5.52 19.17 0.61
C ARG A 84 5.48 18.65 -0.84
N GLN A 85 5.75 19.52 -1.83
CA GLN A 85 5.83 19.11 -3.23
C GLN A 85 6.94 18.09 -3.46
N LEU A 86 8.12 18.26 -2.84
CA LEU A 86 9.23 17.31 -2.91
C LEU A 86 8.89 15.97 -2.24
N THR A 87 8.16 15.98 -1.12
CA THR A 87 7.65 14.75 -0.49
C THR A 87 6.68 14.02 -1.42
N HIS A 88 5.75 14.72 -2.05
CA HIS A 88 4.87 14.11 -3.05
C HIS A 88 5.62 13.65 -4.32
N ALA A 89 6.70 14.31 -4.71
CA ALA A 89 7.56 13.85 -5.80
C ALA A 89 8.23 12.50 -5.45
N LEU A 90 8.74 12.35 -4.22
CA LEU A 90 9.27 11.07 -3.74
C LEU A 90 8.19 9.96 -3.76
N LEU A 91 6.98 10.22 -3.29
CA LEU A 91 5.86 9.27 -3.34
C LEU A 91 5.53 8.83 -4.79
N LYS A 92 5.55 9.77 -5.74
CA LYS A 92 5.30 9.50 -7.16
C LYS A 92 6.40 8.70 -7.86
N THR A 93 7.61 8.61 -7.30
CA THR A 93 8.65 7.76 -7.90
C THR A 93 8.26 6.30 -7.89
N VAL A 94 7.41 5.87 -6.96
CA VAL A 94 7.05 4.46 -6.76
C VAL A 94 5.56 4.19 -6.87
N LEU A 95 4.69 5.13 -6.47
CA LEU A 95 3.24 4.98 -6.61
C LEU A 95 2.81 5.20 -8.06
N SER A 96 1.83 4.42 -8.51
CA SER A 96 1.11 4.70 -9.75
C SER A 96 0.24 5.94 -9.59
N GLU A 97 -0.30 6.47 -10.68
CA GLU A 97 -1.24 7.59 -10.61
C GLU A 97 -2.49 7.23 -9.79
N SER A 98 -3.01 6.01 -9.96
CA SER A 98 -4.15 5.51 -9.17
C SER A 98 -3.79 5.36 -7.70
N GLY A 99 -2.62 4.80 -7.37
CA GLY A 99 -2.13 4.68 -5.99
C GLY A 99 -1.92 6.04 -5.35
N HIS A 100 -1.30 6.98 -6.04
CA HIS A 100 -1.11 8.35 -5.53
C HIS A 100 -2.44 9.09 -5.30
N ARG A 101 -3.41 8.93 -6.22
CA ARG A 101 -4.76 9.48 -6.04
C ARG A 101 -5.48 8.85 -4.85
N LYS A 102 -5.44 7.53 -4.72
CA LYS A 102 -6.02 6.78 -3.58
C LYS A 102 -5.43 7.25 -2.25
N MET A 103 -4.11 7.38 -2.16
CA MET A 103 -3.43 7.95 -0.99
C MET A 103 -3.96 9.35 -0.64
N LYS A 104 -4.07 10.25 -1.61
CA LYS A 104 -4.60 11.61 -1.39
C LYS A 104 -6.06 11.58 -0.90
N ASN A 105 -6.87 10.69 -1.44
CA ASN A 105 -8.24 10.52 -0.99
C ASN A 105 -8.29 10.08 0.49
N ILE A 106 -7.43 9.14 0.89
CA ILE A 106 -7.34 8.69 2.29
C ILE A 106 -6.88 9.83 3.21
N MET A 107 -5.88 10.61 2.79
CA MET A 107 -5.45 11.80 3.54
C MET A 107 -6.59 12.81 3.69
N PHE A 108 -7.34 13.07 2.64
CA PHE A 108 -8.49 13.97 2.65
C PHE A 108 -9.64 13.52 3.57
N LEU A 109 -9.75 12.22 3.84
CA LEU A 109 -10.73 11.72 4.82
C LEU A 109 -10.49 12.24 6.23
N GLU A 110 -9.26 12.63 6.59
CA GLU A 110 -8.98 13.28 7.87
C GLU A 110 -9.67 14.66 7.98
N ASP A 111 -9.69 15.44 6.91
CA ASP A 111 -10.41 16.72 6.87
C ASP A 111 -11.94 16.51 6.96
N ILE A 112 -12.43 15.43 6.37
CA ILE A 112 -13.85 15.04 6.50
C ILE A 112 -14.16 14.63 7.93
N LEU A 113 -13.32 13.80 8.56
CA LEU A 113 -13.46 13.41 9.97
C LEU A 113 -13.39 14.61 10.90
N PHE A 114 -12.53 15.59 10.59
CA PHE A 114 -12.48 16.85 11.33
C PHE A 114 -13.85 17.53 11.42
N VAL A 115 -14.57 17.56 10.30
CA VAL A 115 -15.92 18.15 10.24
C VAL A 115 -16.95 17.26 10.93
N LEU A 116 -16.93 15.96 10.67
CA LEU A 116 -17.91 15.00 11.20
C LEU A 116 -17.82 14.83 12.72
N GLU A 117 -16.61 14.77 13.28
CA GLU A 117 -16.38 14.60 14.72
C GLU A 117 -16.51 15.94 15.49
N GLY A 118 -16.44 17.07 14.81
CA GLY A 118 -16.67 18.40 15.38
C GLY A 118 -15.67 18.80 16.49
N LYS A 119 -16.12 19.63 17.43
CA LYS A 119 -15.26 20.19 18.50
C LYS A 119 -14.84 19.16 19.56
N ASN A 120 -15.61 18.10 19.76
CA ASN A 120 -15.40 17.08 20.79
C ASN A 120 -14.56 15.89 20.28
N ARG A 121 -13.89 16.04 19.15
CA ARG A 121 -13.04 14.97 18.58
C ARG A 121 -11.92 14.56 19.53
N ARG A 122 -11.73 13.26 19.63
CA ARG A 122 -10.71 12.63 20.48
C ARG A 122 -9.32 12.69 19.86
N PHE A 123 -9.24 12.68 18.51
CA PHE A 123 -8.00 12.55 17.75
C PHE A 123 -7.75 13.81 16.91
N VAL A 124 -6.49 14.10 16.65
CA VAL A 124 -6.09 15.10 15.65
C VAL A 124 -6.55 14.59 14.28
N ARG A 125 -7.31 15.43 13.58
CA ARG A 125 -7.79 15.18 12.22
C ARG A 125 -7.25 16.25 11.30
N ASP A 126 -6.27 15.87 10.48
CA ASP A 126 -5.58 16.80 9.59
C ASP A 126 -4.95 16.01 8.43
N SER A 127 -5.31 16.35 7.21
CA SER A 127 -4.76 15.73 5.99
C SER A 127 -3.26 15.96 5.80
N GLU A 128 -2.63 16.80 6.61
CA GLU A 128 -1.20 17.04 6.65
C GLU A 128 -0.49 16.41 7.86
N ALA A 129 -1.22 15.67 8.72
CA ALA A 129 -0.65 14.94 9.86
C ALA A 129 -0.03 13.60 9.46
N TYR A 130 0.69 13.58 8.34
CA TYR A 130 1.45 12.44 7.83
C TYR A 130 2.95 12.69 7.91
N HIS A 131 3.71 11.64 8.17
CA HIS A 131 5.13 11.72 8.50
C HIS A 131 5.99 11.04 7.43
N ILE A 132 7.12 11.66 7.08
CA ILE A 132 8.17 11.04 6.28
C ILE A 132 9.36 10.66 7.17
N LEU A 133 9.85 9.44 7.02
CA LEU A 133 11.05 8.92 7.66
C LEU A 133 11.99 8.38 6.59
N ILE A 134 13.26 8.75 6.64
CA ILE A 134 14.30 8.25 5.75
C ILE A 134 15.32 7.48 6.59
N PHE A 135 15.56 6.22 6.24
CA PHE A 135 16.43 5.30 6.96
C PHE A 135 17.69 5.06 6.17
N GLY A 136 18.86 5.36 6.74
CA GLY A 136 20.15 5.25 6.05
C GLY A 136 20.38 6.41 5.07
N LYS A 137 21.26 6.20 4.08
CA LYS A 137 21.65 7.22 3.10
C LYS A 137 21.08 6.86 1.72
N PRO A 138 20.17 7.68 1.14
CA PRO A 138 19.63 7.40 -0.18
C PRO A 138 20.73 7.32 -1.25
N GLY A 139 20.68 6.26 -2.07
CA GLY A 139 21.65 6.02 -3.13
C GLY A 139 21.34 4.76 -3.95
N ASN A 140 22.08 4.57 -5.06
CA ASN A 140 21.92 3.41 -5.96
C ASN A 140 22.67 2.17 -5.46
N LYS A 141 23.58 2.33 -4.52
CA LYS A 141 24.35 1.25 -3.87
C LYS A 141 24.10 1.26 -2.38
N GLY A 142 24.29 0.11 -1.74
CA GLY A 142 24.08 -0.06 -0.32
C GLY A 142 22.60 -0.23 0.04
N GLU A 143 22.33 0.01 1.30
CA GLU A 143 20.99 -0.19 1.90
C GLU A 143 20.44 1.13 2.45
N TRP A 144 19.21 1.42 2.12
CA TRP A 144 18.45 2.52 2.66
C TRP A 144 16.96 2.25 2.54
N GLY A 145 16.14 3.11 3.09
CA GLY A 145 14.69 2.98 2.95
C GLY A 145 13.99 4.23 3.39
N TRP A 146 12.67 4.23 3.27
CA TRP A 146 11.84 5.31 3.76
C TRP A 146 10.44 4.80 4.10
N ARG A 147 9.77 5.55 4.96
CA ARG A 147 8.38 5.34 5.32
C ARG A 147 7.60 6.62 5.16
N PHE A 148 6.39 6.49 4.64
CA PHE A 148 5.37 7.53 4.68
C PHE A 148 4.19 6.99 5.49
N GLU A 149 3.86 7.64 6.59
CA GLU A 149 2.97 7.07 7.58
C GLU A 149 2.10 8.12 8.27
N GLY A 150 0.84 7.77 8.52
CA GLY A 150 -0.11 8.53 9.30
C GLY A 150 -1.30 7.67 9.70
N HIS A 151 -2.41 8.30 10.09
CA HIS A 151 -3.64 7.56 10.29
C HIS A 151 -4.11 6.99 8.95
N HIS A 152 -4.41 5.69 8.90
CA HIS A 152 -4.88 4.94 7.73
C HIS A 152 -3.90 4.79 6.56
N LEU A 153 -2.66 5.24 6.67
CA LEU A 153 -1.62 4.97 5.68
C LEU A 153 -0.31 4.55 6.36
N SER A 154 0.34 3.52 5.82
CA SER A 154 1.74 3.22 6.12
C SER A 154 2.40 2.51 4.95
N PHE A 155 3.32 3.19 4.28
CA PHE A 155 4.11 2.66 3.16
C PHE A 155 5.56 2.52 3.60
N ASN A 156 6.08 1.31 3.50
CA ASN A 156 7.44 1.01 3.94
C ASN A 156 8.26 0.52 2.74
N TYR A 157 9.26 1.30 2.35
CA TYR A 157 10.14 0.95 1.24
C TYR A 157 11.54 0.65 1.76
N THR A 158 12.10 -0.45 1.28
CA THR A 158 13.50 -0.82 1.47
C THR A 158 14.16 -0.93 0.11
N ILE A 159 15.29 -0.26 -0.06
CA ILE A 159 16.10 -0.27 -1.27
C ILE A 159 17.44 -0.92 -0.92
N LEU A 160 17.80 -1.96 -1.68
CA LEU A 160 19.06 -2.67 -1.52
C LEU A 160 19.72 -2.85 -2.89
N ASN A 161 20.84 -2.15 -3.13
CA ASN A 161 21.55 -2.19 -4.41
C ASN A 161 20.62 -2.04 -5.62
N GLY A 162 19.73 -1.05 -5.57
CA GLY A 162 18.76 -0.73 -6.62
C GLY A 162 17.52 -1.63 -6.65
N LYS A 163 17.40 -2.67 -5.83
CA LYS A 163 16.17 -3.45 -5.68
C LYS A 163 15.23 -2.78 -4.68
N ILE A 164 13.96 -2.67 -5.03
CA ILE A 164 12.93 -2.02 -4.22
C ILE A 164 11.99 -3.07 -3.63
N ILE A 165 11.71 -2.97 -2.35
CA ILE A 165 10.69 -3.75 -1.63
C ILE A 165 9.72 -2.76 -0.98
N GLY A 166 8.43 -2.85 -1.34
CA GLY A 166 7.38 -1.94 -0.89
C GLY A 166 6.41 -2.54 0.14
N VAL A 167 6.92 -3.35 1.05
CA VAL A 167 6.12 -4.03 2.09
C VAL A 167 6.79 -3.96 3.46
N PRO A 168 5.97 -3.96 4.54
CA PRO A 168 4.52 -3.96 4.60
C PRO A 168 3.90 -2.68 4.04
N SER A 169 2.69 -2.79 3.49
CA SER A 169 1.91 -1.65 2.99
C SER A 169 0.50 -1.70 3.55
N PHE A 170 0.04 -0.56 4.08
CA PHE A 170 -1.28 -0.44 4.69
C PHE A 170 -2.06 0.74 4.11
N TRP A 171 -3.34 0.51 3.86
CA TRP A 171 -4.30 1.45 3.31
C TRP A 171 -5.63 1.29 4.06
N GLY A 172 -6.10 2.34 4.71
CA GLY A 172 -7.37 2.34 5.42
C GLY A 172 -8.30 3.43 4.92
N SER A 173 -9.55 3.38 5.35
CA SER A 173 -10.55 4.40 5.02
C SER A 173 -11.54 4.55 6.17
N ASN A 174 -11.67 5.74 6.70
CA ASN A 174 -12.70 6.10 7.66
C ASN A 174 -13.17 7.56 7.38
N PRO A 175 -14.43 7.76 7.01
CA PRO A 175 -15.41 6.71 6.70
C PRO A 175 -15.04 5.90 5.44
N ALA A 176 -15.61 4.69 5.31
CA ALA A 176 -15.47 3.88 4.09
C ALA A 176 -16.17 4.53 2.90
N VAL A 177 -17.30 5.14 3.17
CA VAL A 177 -18.13 5.88 2.19
C VAL A 177 -18.41 7.27 2.73
N CYS A 178 -18.02 8.28 1.96
CA CYS A 178 -18.50 9.66 2.15
C CYS A 178 -19.59 9.96 1.12
N ASP A 179 -20.75 10.32 1.57
CA ASP A 179 -21.87 10.70 0.71
C ASP A 179 -22.03 12.22 0.73
N PHE A 180 -21.84 12.85 -0.43
CA PHE A 180 -21.97 14.30 -0.62
C PHE A 180 -23.23 14.66 -1.41
N GLY A 181 -24.14 13.69 -1.61
CA GLY A 181 -25.37 13.84 -2.37
C GLY A 181 -25.54 12.79 -3.49
N PRO A 182 -26.62 12.87 -4.27
CA PRO A 182 -27.09 11.80 -5.16
C PRO A 182 -26.02 11.26 -6.12
N ASP A 183 -25.17 12.15 -6.65
CA ASP A 183 -24.20 11.79 -7.70
C ASP A 183 -22.74 11.96 -7.23
N ARG A 184 -22.51 12.14 -5.94
CA ARG A 184 -21.16 12.45 -5.44
C ARG A 184 -20.81 11.68 -4.19
N LYS A 185 -20.09 10.56 -4.40
CA LYS A 185 -19.55 9.74 -3.32
C LYS A 185 -18.03 9.66 -3.42
N LEU A 186 -17.37 9.57 -2.28
CA LEU A 186 -15.97 9.20 -2.18
C LEU A 186 -15.87 7.87 -1.46
N ILE A 187 -15.35 6.85 -2.15
CA ILE A 187 -15.04 5.52 -1.62
C ILE A 187 -13.56 5.28 -1.94
N ALA A 188 -12.70 5.52 -0.97
CA ALA A 188 -11.25 5.51 -1.22
C ALA A 188 -10.71 4.12 -1.59
N LEU A 189 -11.34 3.04 -1.07
CA LEU A 189 -11.00 1.63 -1.32
C LEU A 189 -12.16 0.89 -2.02
N GLU A 190 -12.74 1.53 -3.04
CA GLU A 190 -13.91 1.02 -3.75
C GLU A 190 -13.64 -0.31 -4.47
N VAL A 191 -12.54 -0.38 -5.20
CA VAL A 191 -12.22 -1.56 -6.01
C VAL A 191 -11.96 -2.76 -5.11
N GLU A 192 -11.23 -2.58 -4.00
CA GLU A 192 -10.94 -3.62 -3.02
C GLU A 192 -12.22 -4.19 -2.39
N GLU A 193 -13.15 -3.31 -2.05
CA GLU A 193 -14.47 -3.68 -1.49
C GLU A 193 -15.28 -4.49 -2.49
N PHE A 194 -15.49 -3.97 -3.69
CA PHE A 194 -16.42 -4.55 -4.64
C PHE A 194 -15.83 -5.72 -5.43
N ALA A 195 -14.53 -5.75 -5.73
CA ALA A 195 -13.90 -6.86 -6.43
C ALA A 195 -13.91 -8.16 -5.60
N ALA A 196 -13.59 -8.07 -4.31
CA ALA A 196 -13.64 -9.24 -3.44
C ALA A 196 -15.07 -9.75 -3.25
N ARG A 197 -16.05 -8.86 -3.10
CA ARG A 197 -17.47 -9.20 -2.99
C ARG A 197 -18.00 -9.82 -4.28
N LYS A 198 -17.59 -9.32 -5.44
CA LYS A 198 -17.92 -9.90 -6.75
C LYS A 198 -17.42 -11.35 -6.84
N LEU A 199 -16.16 -11.60 -6.48
CA LEU A 199 -15.60 -12.95 -6.45
C LEU A 199 -16.42 -13.83 -5.48
N ARG A 200 -16.67 -13.37 -4.24
CA ARG A 200 -17.45 -14.11 -3.25
C ARG A 200 -18.84 -14.48 -3.75
N ASN A 201 -19.54 -13.56 -4.40
CA ASN A 201 -20.90 -13.76 -4.89
C ASN A 201 -20.97 -14.63 -6.17
N SER A 202 -19.87 -14.83 -6.88
CA SER A 202 -19.77 -15.72 -8.04
C SER A 202 -19.57 -17.19 -7.69
N LEU A 203 -19.29 -17.49 -6.41
CA LEU A 203 -19.03 -18.86 -5.93
C LEU A 203 -20.34 -19.67 -5.84
N ASN A 204 -20.30 -20.91 -6.30
CA ASN A 204 -21.39 -21.87 -6.08
C ASN A 204 -21.40 -22.35 -4.60
N THR A 205 -22.35 -23.19 -4.24
CA THR A 205 -22.52 -23.69 -2.85
C THR A 205 -21.27 -24.42 -2.35
N GLU A 206 -20.70 -25.35 -3.14
CA GLU A 206 -19.50 -26.10 -2.74
C GLU A 206 -18.28 -25.18 -2.55
N GLN A 207 -18.06 -24.28 -3.50
CA GLN A 207 -16.99 -23.27 -3.44
C GLN A 207 -17.18 -22.33 -2.28
N THR A 208 -18.42 -21.92 -1.99
CA THR A 208 -18.77 -21.08 -0.84
C THR A 208 -18.39 -21.76 0.48
N ASN A 209 -18.72 -23.05 0.65
CA ASN A 209 -18.36 -23.81 1.85
C ASN A 209 -16.85 -23.91 2.08
N LYS A 210 -16.05 -23.90 0.99
CA LYS A 210 -14.59 -23.83 1.09
C LYS A 210 -14.08 -22.42 1.40
N ALA A 211 -14.72 -21.38 0.83
CA ALA A 211 -14.26 -19.99 0.93
C ALA A 211 -14.62 -19.33 2.27
N VAL A 212 -15.82 -19.62 2.81
CA VAL A 212 -16.30 -19.00 4.06
C VAL A 212 -15.64 -19.67 5.24
N ILE A 213 -14.89 -18.89 6.02
CA ILE A 213 -14.14 -19.36 7.18
C ILE A 213 -14.82 -19.05 8.51
N ALA A 214 -15.78 -18.13 8.54
CA ALA A 214 -16.60 -17.80 9.70
C ALA A 214 -17.83 -16.98 9.28
N ASP A 215 -18.91 -17.11 10.06
CA ASP A 215 -20.13 -16.32 9.87
C ASP A 215 -19.95 -14.86 10.36
N LYS A 216 -19.07 -14.66 11.33
CA LYS A 216 -18.75 -13.33 11.87
C LYS A 216 -17.34 -12.95 11.51
N ALA A 217 -17.21 -11.76 10.94
CA ALA A 217 -15.90 -11.17 10.61
C ALA A 217 -15.09 -10.86 11.89
N PRO A 218 -13.74 -11.03 11.85
CA PRO A 218 -12.87 -10.56 12.91
C PRO A 218 -12.98 -9.03 13.02
N ARG A 219 -12.69 -8.50 14.21
CA ARG A 219 -12.80 -7.04 14.46
C ARG A 219 -11.89 -6.20 13.57
N ASP A 220 -10.76 -6.74 13.12
CA ASP A 220 -9.75 -6.06 12.34
C ASP A 220 -8.93 -7.05 11.51
N ILE A 221 -7.97 -6.54 10.70
CA ILE A 221 -6.95 -7.36 10.05
C ILE A 221 -6.15 -8.15 11.09
N LEU A 222 -5.92 -9.44 10.81
CA LEU A 222 -5.34 -10.36 11.79
C LEU A 222 -3.84 -10.15 11.99
N THR A 223 -3.12 -9.68 10.96
CA THR A 223 -1.67 -9.41 11.05
C THR A 223 -1.35 -8.09 11.73
N SER A 224 -2.33 -7.20 11.95
CA SER A 224 -2.13 -5.93 12.63
C SER A 224 -0.87 -5.16 12.14
N ALA A 225 -0.25 -4.37 12.99
CA ALA A 225 1.03 -3.69 12.74
C ALA A 225 2.25 -4.52 13.19
N LEU A 226 2.16 -5.85 13.17
CA LEU A 226 3.29 -6.70 13.55
C LEU A 226 4.48 -6.46 12.62
N PRO A 227 5.71 -6.37 13.15
CA PRO A 227 6.92 -6.17 12.33
C PRO A 227 7.17 -7.31 11.34
N LYS A 228 6.66 -8.50 11.60
CA LYS A 228 6.75 -9.67 10.72
C LYS A 228 5.38 -10.31 10.60
N ALA A 229 4.88 -10.45 9.37
CA ALA A 229 3.72 -11.28 9.11
C ALA A 229 4.10 -12.76 9.15
N THR A 230 3.20 -13.57 9.71
CA THR A 230 3.24 -15.03 9.60
C THR A 230 2.07 -15.50 8.78
N ALA A 231 2.26 -16.61 8.05
CA ALA A 231 1.15 -17.21 7.33
C ALA A 231 0.02 -17.56 8.30
N LEU A 232 -1.18 -17.18 7.95
CA LEU A 232 -2.39 -17.58 8.68
C LEU A 232 -2.76 -19.02 8.30
N GLU A 233 -3.75 -19.57 9.01
CA GLU A 233 -4.26 -20.91 8.71
C GLU A 233 -4.59 -21.07 7.21
N LYS A 234 -4.25 -22.21 6.62
CA LYS A 234 -4.49 -22.53 5.21
C LYS A 234 -5.96 -22.89 4.95
N THR A 235 -6.85 -21.95 5.21
CA THR A 235 -8.29 -22.05 4.94
C THR A 235 -8.67 -21.29 3.69
N GLY A 236 -9.89 -21.48 3.21
CA GLY A 236 -10.40 -20.80 2.03
C GLY A 236 -10.31 -21.64 0.75
N ILE A 237 -10.94 -21.17 -0.33
CA ILE A 237 -10.94 -21.82 -1.62
C ILE A 237 -9.61 -21.60 -2.35
N ALA A 238 -9.04 -22.67 -2.92
CA ALA A 238 -7.82 -22.59 -3.70
C ALA A 238 -8.09 -22.01 -5.11
N TYR A 239 -7.10 -21.30 -5.66
CA TYR A 239 -7.17 -20.77 -7.02
C TYR A 239 -7.50 -21.85 -8.08
N GLY A 240 -6.96 -23.07 -7.91
CA GLY A 240 -7.22 -24.19 -8.80
C GLY A 240 -8.65 -24.75 -8.72
N ASP A 241 -9.39 -24.50 -7.64
CA ASP A 241 -10.79 -24.90 -7.46
C ASP A 241 -11.78 -23.88 -8.08
N LEU A 242 -11.30 -22.77 -8.59
CA LEU A 242 -12.08 -21.72 -9.24
C LEU A 242 -12.21 -21.98 -10.74
N ASN A 243 -13.34 -21.61 -11.33
CA ASN A 243 -13.48 -21.57 -12.79
C ASN A 243 -12.67 -20.39 -13.39
N LYS A 244 -12.57 -20.31 -14.72
CA LYS A 244 -11.74 -19.30 -15.41
C LYS A 244 -12.14 -17.86 -15.10
N ASP A 245 -13.43 -17.57 -15.01
CA ASP A 245 -13.92 -16.22 -14.70
C ASP A 245 -13.61 -15.85 -13.25
N GLN A 246 -13.78 -16.77 -12.33
CA GLN A 246 -13.44 -16.60 -10.93
C GLN A 246 -11.92 -16.46 -10.71
N GLN A 247 -11.10 -17.22 -11.45
CA GLN A 247 -9.64 -17.07 -11.46
C GLN A 247 -9.24 -15.67 -11.93
N THR A 248 -9.92 -15.16 -12.96
CA THR A 248 -9.71 -13.80 -13.47
C THR A 248 -10.09 -12.76 -12.42
N GLN A 249 -11.22 -12.91 -11.74
CA GLN A 249 -11.65 -12.01 -10.67
C GLN A 249 -10.66 -12.00 -9.49
N MET A 250 -10.16 -13.17 -9.07
CA MET A 250 -9.16 -13.27 -8.01
C MET A 250 -7.82 -12.64 -8.41
N THR A 251 -7.41 -12.82 -9.66
CA THR A 251 -6.22 -12.17 -10.23
C THR A 251 -6.37 -10.65 -10.21
N GLN A 252 -7.51 -10.12 -10.67
CA GLN A 252 -7.81 -8.69 -10.65
C GLN A 252 -7.82 -8.11 -9.23
N LEU A 253 -8.34 -8.87 -8.26
CA LEU A 253 -8.30 -8.46 -6.85
C LEU A 253 -6.84 -8.35 -6.34
N ILE A 254 -5.98 -9.30 -6.65
CA ILE A 254 -4.56 -9.23 -6.30
C ILE A 254 -3.88 -8.04 -7.00
N GLU A 255 -4.16 -7.86 -8.30
CA GLU A 255 -3.63 -6.76 -9.11
C GLU A 255 -4.01 -5.39 -8.56
N GLU A 256 -5.19 -5.21 -7.97
CA GLU A 256 -5.58 -3.96 -7.33
C GLU A 256 -4.62 -3.56 -6.20
N TYR A 257 -4.10 -4.52 -5.45
CA TYR A 257 -3.13 -4.24 -4.38
C TYR A 257 -1.73 -3.93 -4.90
N ILE A 258 -1.24 -4.66 -5.89
CA ILE A 258 0.12 -4.45 -6.44
C ILE A 258 0.21 -3.26 -7.38
N ASN A 259 -0.85 -2.96 -8.16
CA ASN A 259 -0.90 -1.85 -9.11
C ASN A 259 -1.06 -0.47 -8.44
N ARG A 260 -1.12 -0.41 -7.12
CA ARG A 260 -0.90 0.83 -6.36
C ARG A 260 0.52 1.37 -6.58
N HIS A 261 1.45 0.50 -6.99
CA HIS A 261 2.79 0.84 -7.43
C HIS A 261 2.87 1.06 -8.95
N ARG A 262 3.93 1.71 -9.41
CA ARG A 262 4.25 1.81 -10.84
C ARG A 262 4.41 0.42 -11.44
N ALA A 263 4.07 0.30 -12.72
CA ALA A 263 4.00 -0.99 -13.43
C ALA A 263 5.28 -1.85 -13.28
N VAL A 264 6.46 -1.23 -13.28
CA VAL A 264 7.73 -1.94 -13.12
C VAL A 264 7.86 -2.61 -11.75
N VAL A 265 7.40 -1.94 -10.67
CA VAL A 265 7.41 -2.50 -9.30
C VAL A 265 6.34 -3.59 -9.18
N ALA A 266 5.14 -3.31 -9.66
CA ALA A 266 4.03 -4.27 -9.66
C ALA A 266 4.37 -5.57 -10.42
N LYS A 267 5.14 -5.46 -11.52
CA LYS A 267 5.59 -6.62 -12.31
C LYS A 267 6.51 -7.56 -11.50
N GLU A 268 7.37 -7.02 -10.66
CA GLU A 268 8.25 -7.83 -9.80
C GLU A 268 7.43 -8.55 -8.72
N ASP A 269 6.47 -7.86 -8.07
CA ASP A 269 5.57 -8.47 -7.11
C ASP A 269 4.78 -9.62 -7.77
N TRP A 270 4.27 -9.39 -8.98
CA TRP A 270 3.53 -10.39 -9.73
C TRP A 270 4.40 -11.58 -10.15
N ALA A 271 5.65 -11.35 -10.55
CA ALA A 271 6.62 -12.40 -10.85
C ALA A 271 6.90 -13.28 -9.62
N LYS A 272 7.04 -12.68 -8.44
CA LYS A 272 7.23 -13.38 -7.16
C LYS A 272 6.02 -14.24 -6.79
N ILE A 273 4.80 -13.72 -7.00
CA ILE A 273 3.54 -14.44 -6.80
C ILE A 273 3.46 -15.67 -7.71
N LYS A 274 3.71 -15.49 -9.02
CA LYS A 274 3.69 -16.59 -10.00
C LYS A 274 4.72 -17.67 -9.68
N LYS A 275 5.93 -17.27 -9.29
CA LYS A 275 6.99 -18.20 -8.88
C LYS A 275 6.58 -19.02 -7.66
N GLY A 276 5.79 -18.46 -6.76
CA GLY A 276 5.24 -19.15 -5.58
C GLY A 276 4.21 -20.23 -5.91
N GLY A 277 3.57 -20.14 -7.09
CA GLY A 277 2.52 -21.05 -7.58
C GLY A 277 1.13 -20.48 -7.35
N LEU A 278 0.43 -20.20 -8.45
CA LEU A 278 -0.92 -19.64 -8.41
C LEU A 278 -1.93 -20.63 -7.79
N ASP A 279 -1.78 -21.91 -8.05
CA ASP A 279 -2.58 -23.00 -7.51
C ASP A 279 -2.61 -23.06 -5.98
N LYS A 280 -1.58 -22.53 -5.34
CA LYS A 280 -1.43 -22.47 -3.88
C LYS A 280 -2.08 -21.25 -3.22
N ILE A 281 -2.56 -20.31 -4.04
CA ILE A 281 -3.24 -19.10 -3.53
C ILE A 281 -4.65 -19.48 -3.09
N ARG A 282 -5.08 -18.92 -1.95
CA ARG A 282 -6.41 -19.16 -1.37
C ARG A 282 -7.13 -17.85 -1.08
N PHE A 283 -8.42 -17.83 -1.37
CA PHE A 283 -9.34 -16.77 -0.99
C PHE A 283 -10.20 -17.22 0.19
N SER A 284 -10.27 -16.40 1.22
CA SER A 284 -11.11 -16.66 2.39
C SER A 284 -12.01 -15.46 2.66
N TRP A 285 -13.23 -15.74 3.12
CA TRP A 285 -14.24 -14.75 3.46
C TRP A 285 -14.82 -15.02 4.84
N ALA A 286 -15.14 -13.96 5.60
CA ALA A 286 -15.91 -14.03 6.83
C ALA A 286 -16.90 -12.87 6.91
N GLY A 287 -18.09 -13.12 7.49
CA GLY A 287 -19.14 -12.14 7.65
C GLY A 287 -20.07 -12.01 6.45
N SER A 288 -20.77 -10.89 6.38
CA SER A 288 -21.86 -10.66 5.44
C SER A 288 -21.40 -10.43 4.00
N THR A 289 -22.19 -10.87 3.04
CA THR A 289 -22.00 -10.58 1.62
C THR A 289 -22.76 -9.32 1.17
N LYS A 290 -23.58 -8.72 2.04
CA LYS A 290 -24.30 -7.49 1.72
C LYS A 290 -23.39 -6.27 1.84
N PRO A 291 -23.49 -5.28 0.93
CA PRO A 291 -22.77 -4.01 1.06
C PRO A 291 -23.06 -3.35 2.41
N PHE A 292 -22.06 -2.68 2.97
CA PHE A 292 -22.16 -1.92 4.23
C PHE A 292 -22.50 -2.76 5.48
N GLU A 293 -22.30 -4.07 5.40
CA GLU A 293 -22.36 -4.96 6.55
C GLU A 293 -20.97 -5.51 6.88
N PRO A 294 -20.68 -5.86 8.15
CA PRO A 294 -19.35 -6.30 8.59
C PRO A 294 -18.86 -7.52 7.83
N HIS A 295 -17.67 -7.39 7.23
CA HIS A 295 -17.02 -8.48 6.52
C HIS A 295 -15.49 -8.36 6.56
N TYR A 296 -14.85 -9.48 6.29
CA TYR A 296 -13.42 -9.64 6.18
C TYR A 296 -13.11 -10.56 5.01
N TYR A 297 -12.06 -10.26 4.27
CA TYR A 297 -11.49 -11.23 3.36
C TYR A 297 -9.95 -11.21 3.41
N ARG A 298 -9.37 -12.32 2.95
CA ARG A 298 -7.94 -12.39 2.69
C ARG A 298 -7.66 -13.20 1.44
N VAL A 299 -6.55 -12.86 0.78
CA VAL A 299 -5.92 -13.70 -0.23
C VAL A 299 -4.53 -14.03 0.26
N GLN A 300 -4.25 -15.32 0.43
CA GLN A 300 -2.97 -15.79 0.93
C GLN A 300 -2.32 -16.73 -0.08
N GLY A 301 -1.10 -16.40 -0.49
CA GLY A 301 -0.22 -17.28 -1.26
C GLY A 301 0.97 -17.78 -0.42
N PRO A 302 1.88 -18.54 -1.01
CA PRO A 302 3.07 -19.03 -0.32
C PRO A 302 4.00 -17.92 0.19
N THR A 303 4.00 -16.76 -0.47
CA THR A 303 4.93 -15.66 -0.18
C THR A 303 4.26 -14.43 0.38
N PHE A 304 2.94 -14.27 0.22
CA PHE A 304 2.23 -13.04 0.52
C PHE A 304 0.90 -13.27 1.22
N LEU A 305 0.42 -12.21 1.84
CA LEU A 305 -0.91 -12.10 2.40
C LEU A 305 -1.45 -10.70 2.11
N LEU A 306 -2.64 -10.62 1.55
CA LEU A 306 -3.46 -9.43 1.63
C LEU A 306 -4.64 -9.69 2.55
N GLU A 307 -4.99 -8.70 3.36
CA GLU A 307 -6.16 -8.70 4.24
C GLU A 307 -6.97 -7.43 4.04
N TYR A 308 -8.25 -7.56 4.24
CA TYR A 308 -9.22 -6.46 4.24
C TYR A 308 -10.27 -6.72 5.32
N ALA A 309 -10.53 -5.73 6.15
CA ALA A 309 -11.57 -5.75 7.17
C ALA A 309 -12.40 -4.46 7.10
N ASN A 310 -13.71 -4.59 7.00
CA ASN A 310 -14.66 -3.49 7.13
C ASN A 310 -15.68 -3.84 8.21
N THR A 311 -15.33 -3.63 9.47
CA THR A 311 -16.07 -4.16 10.63
C THR A 311 -16.35 -3.13 11.71
N GLN A 312 -15.59 -2.04 11.72
CA GLN A 312 -15.71 -0.98 12.71
C GLN A 312 -16.70 0.09 12.24
N ASN A 313 -17.23 0.88 13.17
CA ASN A 313 -18.16 2.00 12.88
C ASN A 313 -19.37 1.58 12.03
N GLY A 314 -19.97 0.39 12.31
CA GLY A 314 -21.09 -0.12 11.52
C GLY A 314 -20.71 -0.51 10.09
N ALA A 315 -19.51 -1.08 9.89
CA ALA A 315 -18.94 -1.39 8.58
C ALA A 315 -18.70 -0.15 7.69
N ASN A 316 -18.33 0.97 8.31
CA ASN A 316 -17.91 2.18 7.63
C ASN A 316 -16.46 2.58 7.97
N HIS A 317 -15.58 1.58 8.20
CA HIS A 317 -14.19 1.78 8.58
C HIS A 317 -13.34 0.61 8.10
N ILE A 318 -12.53 0.85 7.09
CA ILE A 318 -11.77 -0.16 6.35
C ILE A 318 -10.31 -0.16 6.78
N HIS A 319 -9.78 -1.37 6.99
CA HIS A 319 -8.35 -1.64 7.10
C HIS A 319 -7.94 -2.66 6.04
N ALA A 320 -6.96 -2.32 5.22
CA ALA A 320 -6.43 -3.21 4.18
C ALA A 320 -4.90 -3.21 4.20
N THR A 321 -4.29 -4.39 4.09
CA THR A 321 -2.83 -4.53 4.13
C THR A 321 -2.32 -5.49 3.06
N TRP A 322 -1.09 -5.24 2.61
CA TRP A 322 -0.29 -6.14 1.78
C TRP A 322 1.00 -6.49 2.52
N ARG A 323 1.27 -7.78 2.71
CA ARG A 323 2.39 -8.33 3.48
C ARG A 323 3.16 -9.36 2.66
N ASP A 324 4.46 -9.45 2.91
CA ASP A 324 5.31 -10.52 2.41
C ASP A 324 5.97 -11.26 3.59
N PHE A 325 5.74 -12.56 3.71
CA PHE A 325 6.20 -13.36 4.86
C PHE A 325 7.70 -13.36 5.07
N ASN A 326 8.47 -13.22 3.99
CA ASN A 326 9.91 -13.19 4.02
C ASN A 326 10.48 -11.81 3.67
N GLY A 327 9.75 -11.04 2.87
CA GLY A 327 10.19 -9.79 2.27
C GLY A 327 9.77 -8.53 3.03
N ASP A 328 8.89 -8.61 4.06
CA ASP A 328 8.56 -7.43 4.87
C ASP A 328 9.83 -6.71 5.33
N PHE A 329 9.94 -5.40 5.04
CA PHE A 329 11.13 -4.58 5.28
C PHE A 329 12.39 -5.07 4.56
N GLY A 330 12.27 -5.80 3.44
CA GLY A 330 13.40 -6.32 2.67
C GLY A 330 14.23 -7.40 3.37
N ARG A 331 13.66 -8.13 4.34
CA ARG A 331 14.38 -9.11 5.16
C ARG A 331 15.01 -10.24 4.37
N ASP A 332 14.39 -10.72 3.30
CA ASP A 332 14.91 -11.74 2.41
C ASP A 332 16.16 -11.25 1.68
N LEU A 333 16.09 -10.06 1.08
CA LEU A 333 17.23 -9.46 0.38
C LEU A 333 18.40 -9.16 1.32
N LEU A 334 18.11 -8.64 2.52
CA LEU A 334 19.14 -8.36 3.53
C LEU A 334 19.85 -9.65 3.98
N ARG A 335 19.12 -10.75 4.18
CA ARG A 335 19.72 -12.06 4.51
C ARG A 335 20.57 -12.59 3.38
N GLU A 336 20.14 -12.46 2.12
CA GLU A 336 20.94 -12.86 0.95
C GLU A 336 22.19 -12.01 0.80
N HIS A 337 22.08 -10.71 1.08
CA HIS A 337 23.23 -9.80 1.03
C HIS A 337 24.31 -10.19 2.05
N VAL A 338 23.93 -10.40 3.31
CA VAL A 338 24.85 -10.83 4.36
C VAL A 338 25.52 -12.17 4.02
N LYS A 339 24.77 -13.16 3.49
CA LYS A 339 25.35 -14.46 3.07
C LYS A 339 26.35 -14.37 1.92
N LYS A 340 26.28 -13.34 1.08
CA LYS A 340 27.20 -13.14 -0.05
C LYS A 340 28.43 -12.30 0.33
N ALA A 341 28.34 -11.57 1.44
CA ALA A 341 29.44 -10.72 1.94
C ALA A 341 30.35 -11.44 2.93
N HIS A 342 29.99 -12.66 3.32
CA HIS A 342 30.72 -13.60 4.16
C HIS A 342 30.81 -14.96 3.48
#